data_cab4af9e36a7464ae3962d0ba28a3f8c
#
_entry.id   cab4af9e36a7464ae3962d0ba28a3f8c
#
_cell.length_a   1.000
_cell.length_b   1.000
_cell.length_c   1.000
_cell.angle_alpha   90.00
_cell.angle_beta   90.00
_cell.angle_gamma   90.00
#
_symmetry.space_group_name_H-M   'P 1'
#
loop_
_entity.id
_entity.type
_entity.pdbx_description
1 polymer ?
#
loop_
_entity_poly.entity_id
_entity_poly.type
_entity_poly.pdbx_seq_one_letter_code
_entity_poly.pdbx_strand_id
1 'polypeptide(L)'
;KTELITNVSHDIKTPLTSIINYVDLLEKEEIENETAKEYIGVLSRQSARLKKLVEDLLEASKASTGNVNVNLTQLELGILLSQTLGEYDEKFSKSNLQVVLNKTDDLLLVMADNRHIWRVFDNILNNISKYAQPNTRVYIDAKRNGKMAEISFRNISKDPLNISGDELMERFVRGDSSRNTEGSGLGLSIAKSLTEVQKGKLDIQIDGDLFKVQLTFPLSE
;
A
#
# COMPACT_ATOMS: atom_id res chain seq x y z
N LYS A 1 -25.43 3.35 -7.64
CA LYS A 1 -24.18 2.53 -7.71
C LYS A 1 -23.45 2.44 -6.36
N THR A 2 -23.44 3.49 -5.55
CA THR A 2 -22.76 3.56 -4.24
C THR A 2 -23.39 2.65 -3.20
N GLU A 3 -24.72 2.64 -3.07
CA GLU A 3 -25.47 1.75 -2.15
C GLU A 3 -25.24 0.27 -2.46
N LEU A 4 -25.18 -0.09 -3.75
CA LEU A 4 -24.93 -1.47 -4.17
C LEU A 4 -23.55 -1.96 -3.70
N ILE A 5 -22.52 -1.12 -3.82
CA ILE A 5 -21.15 -1.46 -3.38
C ILE A 5 -21.08 -1.57 -1.85
N THR A 6 -21.76 -0.70 -1.13
CA THR A 6 -21.78 -0.73 0.34
C THR A 6 -22.51 -1.98 0.84
N ASN A 7 -23.63 -2.37 0.24
CA ASN A 7 -24.40 -3.55 0.62
C ASN A 7 -23.64 -4.85 0.29
N VAL A 8 -23.10 -4.96 -0.93
CA VAL A 8 -22.25 -6.12 -1.34
C VAL A 8 -21.03 -6.23 -0.42
N SER A 9 -20.48 -5.12 0.03
CA SER A 9 -19.37 -5.10 0.97
C SER A 9 -19.70 -5.76 2.30
N HIS A 10 -20.85 -5.38 2.86
CA HIS A 10 -21.33 -5.93 4.13
C HIS A 10 -21.64 -7.43 3.97
N ASP A 11 -22.27 -7.80 2.86
CA ASP A 11 -22.70 -9.17 2.59
C ASP A 11 -21.52 -10.13 2.34
N ILE A 12 -20.36 -9.62 1.89
CA ILE A 12 -19.12 -10.40 1.78
C ILE A 12 -18.35 -10.41 3.10
N LYS A 13 -18.30 -9.30 3.84
CA LYS A 13 -17.55 -9.22 5.10
C LYS A 13 -18.08 -10.17 6.17
N THR A 14 -19.40 -10.32 6.26
CA THR A 14 -20.04 -11.14 7.31
C THR A 14 -19.64 -12.61 7.23
N PRO A 15 -19.83 -13.35 6.12
CA PRO A 15 -19.41 -14.74 5.99
C PRO A 15 -17.89 -14.90 6.10
N LEU A 16 -17.12 -13.95 5.58
CA LEU A 16 -15.66 -13.99 5.65
C LEU A 16 -15.16 -13.84 7.09
N THR A 17 -15.76 -12.95 7.89
CA THR A 17 -15.44 -12.80 9.32
C THR A 17 -15.78 -14.10 10.07
N SER A 18 -16.88 -14.74 9.73
CA SER A 18 -17.24 -16.04 10.33
C SER A 18 -16.19 -17.12 10.02
N ILE A 19 -15.75 -17.24 8.76
CA ILE A 19 -14.70 -18.19 8.36
C ILE A 19 -13.40 -17.93 9.15
N ILE A 20 -12.97 -16.68 9.25
CA ILE A 20 -11.75 -16.31 10.00
C ILE A 20 -11.89 -16.71 11.46
N ASN A 21 -13.01 -16.36 12.10
CA ASN A 21 -13.24 -16.70 13.52
C ASN A 21 -13.21 -18.22 13.78
N TYR A 22 -13.80 -19.03 12.89
CA TYR A 22 -13.75 -20.48 13.04
C TYR A 22 -12.35 -21.05 12.78
N VAL A 23 -11.58 -20.48 11.86
CA VAL A 23 -10.19 -20.88 11.65
C VAL A 23 -9.34 -20.52 12.86
N ASP A 24 -9.50 -19.31 13.43
CA ASP A 24 -8.80 -18.87 14.66
C ASP A 24 -9.16 -19.76 15.87
N LEU A 25 -10.42 -20.27 15.95
CA LEU A 25 -10.83 -21.22 16.98
C LEU A 25 -10.14 -22.58 16.77
N LEU A 26 -10.11 -23.07 15.52
CA LEU A 26 -9.45 -24.34 15.20
C LEU A 26 -7.93 -24.30 15.45
N GLU A 27 -7.28 -23.13 15.24
CA GLU A 27 -5.85 -22.97 15.58
C GLU A 27 -5.55 -23.07 17.09
N LYS A 28 -6.56 -22.81 17.93
CA LYS A 28 -6.45 -22.89 19.39
C LYS A 28 -6.79 -24.27 19.96
N GLU A 29 -7.40 -25.15 19.16
CA GLU A 29 -7.72 -26.51 19.58
C GLU A 29 -6.46 -27.40 19.60
N GLU A 30 -6.41 -28.36 20.55
CA GLU A 30 -5.37 -29.38 20.63
C GLU A 30 -5.62 -30.46 19.55
N ILE A 31 -5.14 -30.19 18.33
CA ILE A 31 -5.26 -31.10 17.20
C ILE A 31 -4.02 -31.98 17.14
N GLU A 32 -4.15 -33.29 17.34
CA GLU A 32 -3.01 -34.22 17.27
C GLU A 32 -2.55 -34.52 15.85
N ASN A 33 -3.44 -34.39 14.87
CA ASN A 33 -3.16 -34.72 13.48
C ASN A 33 -2.37 -33.59 12.80
N GLU A 34 -1.10 -33.84 12.49
CA GLU A 34 -0.20 -32.84 11.85
C GLU A 34 -0.70 -32.38 10.47
N THR A 35 -1.31 -33.29 9.69
CA THR A 35 -1.90 -32.91 8.39
C THR A 35 -3.08 -31.95 8.57
N ALA A 36 -3.90 -32.14 9.62
CA ALA A 36 -4.99 -31.22 9.93
C ALA A 36 -4.46 -29.85 10.36
N LYS A 37 -3.39 -29.80 11.16
CA LYS A 37 -2.71 -28.52 11.50
C LYS A 37 -2.22 -27.78 10.26
N GLU A 38 -1.60 -28.51 9.33
CA GLU A 38 -1.13 -27.91 8.07
C GLU A 38 -2.30 -27.31 7.27
N TYR A 39 -3.43 -28.04 7.15
CA TYR A 39 -4.62 -27.56 6.45
C TYR A 39 -5.22 -26.31 7.11
N ILE A 40 -5.29 -26.26 8.44
CA ILE A 40 -5.77 -25.11 9.19
C ILE A 40 -4.85 -23.91 8.95
N GLY A 41 -3.53 -24.09 8.99
CA GLY A 41 -2.58 -23.03 8.68
C GLY A 41 -2.69 -22.51 7.23
N VAL A 42 -3.05 -23.37 6.26
CA VAL A 42 -3.36 -22.94 4.89
C VAL A 42 -4.65 -22.12 4.87
N LEU A 43 -5.71 -22.59 5.53
CA LEU A 43 -7.00 -21.89 5.62
C LEU A 43 -6.85 -20.52 6.28
N SER A 44 -6.10 -20.41 7.36
CA SER A 44 -5.78 -19.16 8.06
C SER A 44 -5.16 -18.15 7.13
N ARG A 45 -4.07 -18.53 6.45
CA ARG A 45 -3.39 -17.65 5.48
C ARG A 45 -4.31 -17.22 4.32
N GLN A 46 -5.11 -18.15 3.75
CA GLN A 46 -6.00 -17.83 2.63
C GLN A 46 -7.18 -16.97 3.05
N SER A 47 -7.73 -17.17 4.25
CA SER A 47 -8.80 -16.35 4.79
C SER A 47 -8.33 -14.91 5.06
N ALA A 48 -7.15 -14.75 5.67
CA ALA A 48 -6.53 -13.44 5.89
C ALA A 48 -6.25 -12.73 4.55
N ARG A 49 -5.75 -13.46 3.54
CA ARG A 49 -5.53 -12.93 2.19
C ARG A 49 -6.84 -12.47 1.54
N LEU A 50 -7.90 -13.28 1.62
CA LEU A 50 -9.20 -12.94 1.04
C LEU A 50 -9.79 -11.70 1.72
N LYS A 51 -9.68 -11.59 3.06
CA LYS A 51 -10.09 -10.41 3.82
C LYS A 51 -9.42 -9.16 3.26
N LYS A 52 -8.08 -9.18 3.10
CA LYS A 52 -7.33 -8.06 2.56
C LYS A 52 -7.75 -7.70 1.13
N LEU A 53 -7.97 -8.68 0.26
CA LEU A 53 -8.44 -8.45 -1.11
C LEU A 53 -9.80 -7.76 -1.15
N VAL A 54 -10.73 -8.19 -0.31
CA VAL A 54 -12.06 -7.57 -0.19
C VAL A 54 -11.95 -6.14 0.34
N GLU A 55 -11.15 -5.90 1.38
CA GLU A 55 -10.93 -4.57 1.93
C GLU A 55 -10.31 -3.62 0.90
N ASP A 56 -9.26 -4.05 0.19
CA ASP A 56 -8.62 -3.29 -0.89
C ASP A 56 -9.60 -2.97 -2.04
N LEU A 57 -10.42 -3.94 -2.44
CA LEU A 57 -11.45 -3.74 -3.48
C LEU A 57 -12.47 -2.68 -3.08
N LEU A 58 -12.92 -2.71 -1.82
CA LEU A 58 -13.89 -1.76 -1.29
C LEU A 58 -13.31 -0.35 -1.18
N GLU A 59 -12.06 -0.24 -0.71
CA GLU A 59 -11.34 1.01 -0.64
C GLU A 59 -11.13 1.60 -2.04
N ALA A 60 -10.66 0.82 -3.01
CA ALA A 60 -10.51 1.23 -4.40
C ALA A 60 -11.85 1.69 -5.01
N SER A 61 -12.93 1.00 -4.71
CA SER A 61 -14.27 1.35 -5.19
C SER A 61 -14.77 2.66 -4.60
N LYS A 62 -14.62 2.89 -3.28
CA LYS A 62 -14.99 4.15 -2.62
C LYS A 62 -14.14 5.31 -3.13
N ALA A 63 -12.84 5.10 -3.26
CA ALA A 63 -11.91 6.12 -3.75
C ALA A 63 -12.25 6.57 -5.18
N SER A 64 -12.61 5.63 -6.06
CA SER A 64 -12.97 5.94 -7.45
C SER A 64 -14.32 6.64 -7.63
N THR A 65 -15.22 6.49 -6.67
CA THR A 65 -16.55 7.15 -6.71
C THR A 65 -16.56 8.49 -5.97
N GLY A 66 -15.40 8.92 -5.42
CA GLY A 66 -15.30 10.14 -4.62
C GLY A 66 -15.99 10.06 -3.24
N ASN A 67 -16.41 8.86 -2.83
CA ASN A 67 -17.12 8.62 -1.57
C ASN A 67 -16.19 8.28 -0.41
N VAL A 68 -14.96 8.82 -0.42
CA VAL A 68 -14.04 8.73 0.69
C VAL A 68 -14.28 9.89 1.65
N ASN A 69 -14.58 9.58 2.90
CA ASN A 69 -14.62 10.59 3.94
C ASN A 69 -13.19 11.04 4.26
N VAL A 70 -12.87 12.28 3.93
CA VAL A 70 -11.55 12.88 4.15
C VAL A 70 -11.67 13.92 5.26
N ASN A 71 -10.94 13.72 6.34
CA ASN A 71 -10.82 14.70 7.42
C ASN A 71 -9.50 15.46 7.27
N LEU A 72 -9.52 16.57 6.54
CA LEU A 72 -8.33 17.38 6.29
C LEU A 72 -7.90 18.12 7.56
N THR A 73 -6.71 17.82 8.03
CA THR A 73 -6.03 18.52 9.13
C THR A 73 -4.64 18.94 8.67
N GLN A 74 -4.03 19.90 9.36
CA GLN A 74 -2.64 20.25 9.09
C GLN A 74 -1.74 19.10 9.55
N LEU A 75 -0.92 18.60 8.63
CA LEU A 75 -0.07 17.43 8.82
C LEU A 75 1.35 17.71 8.35
N GLU A 76 2.35 17.31 9.12
CA GLU A 76 3.76 17.31 8.71
C GLU A 76 4.12 15.98 8.06
N LEU A 77 4.34 15.99 6.73
CA LEU A 77 4.55 14.77 5.93
C LEU A 77 5.86 14.04 6.29
N GLY A 78 6.92 14.76 6.63
CA GLY A 78 8.21 14.14 6.94
C GLY A 78 8.19 13.36 8.25
N ILE A 79 7.39 13.80 9.24
CA ILE A 79 7.18 13.06 10.50
C ILE A 79 6.41 11.77 10.20
N LEU A 80 5.28 11.87 9.53
CA LEU A 80 4.46 10.70 9.21
C LEU A 80 5.22 9.69 8.34
N LEU A 81 6.01 10.16 7.37
CA LEU A 81 6.89 9.32 6.55
C LEU A 81 7.89 8.55 7.42
N SER A 82 8.55 9.24 8.37
CA SER A 82 9.52 8.61 9.26
C SER A 82 8.87 7.55 10.17
N GLN A 83 7.66 7.82 10.67
CA GLN A 83 6.89 6.87 11.48
C GLN A 83 6.52 5.62 10.66
N THR A 84 5.98 5.81 9.46
CA THR A 84 5.60 4.68 8.59
C THR A 84 6.82 3.86 8.15
N LEU A 85 7.97 4.51 7.91
CA LEU A 85 9.21 3.79 7.58
C LEU A 85 9.67 2.88 8.72
N GLY A 86 9.56 3.33 9.97
CA GLY A 86 9.91 2.51 11.14
C GLY A 86 9.14 1.18 11.20
N GLU A 87 7.89 1.14 10.73
CA GLU A 87 7.08 -0.08 10.65
C GLU A 87 7.60 -1.08 9.58
N TYR A 88 8.45 -0.62 8.66
CA TYR A 88 9.01 -1.42 7.57
C TYR A 88 10.44 -1.91 7.81
N ASP A 89 11.11 -1.50 8.89
CA ASP A 89 12.51 -1.84 9.17
C ASP A 89 12.77 -3.36 9.14
N GLU A 90 11.91 -4.15 9.79
CA GLU A 90 12.04 -5.60 9.80
C GLU A 90 11.84 -6.22 8.41
N LYS A 91 10.84 -5.72 7.64
CA LYS A 91 10.56 -6.22 6.29
C LYS A 91 11.70 -5.92 5.32
N PHE A 92 12.25 -4.71 5.41
CA PHE A 92 13.37 -4.30 4.57
C PHE A 92 14.66 -5.03 4.95
N SER A 93 14.91 -5.25 6.23
CA SER A 93 16.05 -6.05 6.72
C SER A 93 16.01 -7.49 6.23
N LYS A 94 14.82 -8.13 6.17
CA LYS A 94 14.67 -9.51 5.65
C LYS A 94 15.12 -9.66 4.18
N SER A 95 14.97 -8.60 3.39
CA SER A 95 15.42 -8.56 2.00
C SER A 95 16.76 -7.83 1.81
N ASN A 96 17.43 -7.48 2.91
CA ASN A 96 18.68 -6.70 2.93
C ASN A 96 18.56 -5.43 2.08
N LEU A 97 17.42 -4.73 2.19
CA LEU A 97 17.19 -3.44 1.56
C LEU A 97 17.70 -2.33 2.48
N GLN A 98 18.60 -1.50 1.97
CA GLN A 98 19.14 -0.35 2.70
C GLN A 98 18.35 0.91 2.35
N VAL A 99 17.62 1.47 3.33
CA VAL A 99 16.92 2.75 3.15
C VAL A 99 17.90 3.92 3.26
N VAL A 100 17.86 4.80 2.26
CA VAL A 100 18.59 6.09 2.25
C VAL A 100 17.52 7.18 2.23
N LEU A 101 17.25 7.75 3.42
CA LEU A 101 16.28 8.83 3.60
C LEU A 101 16.99 10.18 3.56
N ASN A 102 16.66 11.01 2.57
CA ASN A 102 17.07 12.41 2.46
C ASN A 102 15.86 13.29 2.74
N LYS A 103 15.87 13.97 3.87
CA LYS A 103 14.77 14.85 4.28
C LYS A 103 15.29 16.28 4.41
N THR A 104 14.55 17.25 3.86
CA THR A 104 14.83 18.67 4.10
C THR A 104 14.62 19.04 5.55
N ASP A 105 15.28 20.08 6.02
CA ASP A 105 15.04 20.70 7.32
C ASP A 105 13.74 21.54 7.34
N ASP A 106 13.20 21.88 6.17
CA ASP A 106 11.94 22.60 6.06
C ASP A 106 10.75 21.72 6.50
N LEU A 107 9.79 22.32 7.20
CA LEU A 107 8.53 21.66 7.51
C LEU A 107 7.68 21.46 6.25
N LEU A 108 7.27 20.25 5.99
CA LEU A 108 6.39 19.89 4.88
C LEU A 108 4.94 19.82 5.36
N LEU A 109 4.39 20.98 5.78
CA LEU A 109 3.02 21.09 6.27
C LEU A 109 2.03 21.09 5.09
N VAL A 110 1.05 20.19 5.15
CA VAL A 110 -0.01 20.06 4.14
C VAL A 110 -1.38 19.91 4.81
N MET A 111 -2.46 20.20 4.08
CA MET A 111 -3.83 19.87 4.52
C MET A 111 -4.19 18.50 4.01
N ALA A 112 -4.16 17.49 4.89
CA ALA A 112 -4.40 16.09 4.53
C ALA A 112 -5.06 15.29 5.67
N ASP A 113 -5.57 14.10 5.35
CA ASP A 113 -6.05 13.12 6.33
C ASP A 113 -4.90 12.17 6.68
N ASN A 114 -4.52 12.16 7.95
CA ASN A 114 -3.41 11.36 8.45
C ASN A 114 -3.55 9.87 8.12
N ARG A 115 -4.75 9.29 8.24
CA ARG A 115 -5.00 7.87 7.97
C ARG A 115 -4.82 7.55 6.48
N HIS A 116 -5.28 8.45 5.61
CA HIS A 116 -5.17 8.26 4.17
C HIS A 116 -3.73 8.45 3.68
N ILE A 117 -2.99 9.42 4.20
CA ILE A 117 -1.56 9.57 3.87
C ILE A 117 -0.74 8.37 4.38
N TRP A 118 -0.99 7.92 5.62
CA TRP A 118 -0.36 6.69 6.12
C TRP A 118 -0.64 5.51 5.18
N ARG A 119 -1.88 5.35 4.73
CA ARG A 119 -2.27 4.28 3.78
C ARG A 119 -1.59 4.42 2.42
N VAL A 120 -1.37 5.65 1.94
CA VAL A 120 -0.60 5.92 0.72
C VAL A 120 0.84 5.43 0.89
N PHE A 121 1.50 5.81 1.98
CA PHE A 121 2.86 5.38 2.29
C PHE A 121 2.95 3.87 2.48
N ASP A 122 2.02 3.25 3.22
CA ASP A 122 1.94 1.80 3.42
C ASP A 122 1.85 1.05 2.09
N ASN A 123 0.99 1.49 1.17
CA ASN A 123 0.85 0.88 -0.15
C ASN A 123 2.15 0.96 -0.97
N ILE A 124 2.86 2.11 -0.94
CA ILE A 124 4.11 2.31 -1.66
C ILE A 124 5.24 1.47 -1.03
N LEU A 125 5.41 1.53 0.30
CA LEU A 125 6.46 0.80 1.01
C LEU A 125 6.25 -0.72 0.94
N ASN A 126 5.00 -1.18 0.99
CA ASN A 126 4.65 -2.58 0.78
C ASN A 126 4.93 -3.06 -0.66
N ASN A 127 4.73 -2.19 -1.66
CA ASN A 127 5.14 -2.45 -3.03
C ASN A 127 6.67 -2.62 -3.11
N ILE A 128 7.44 -1.69 -2.54
CA ILE A 128 8.89 -1.75 -2.49
C ILE A 128 9.38 -3.03 -1.79
N SER A 129 8.82 -3.37 -0.61
CA SER A 129 9.23 -4.55 0.15
C SER A 129 9.04 -5.86 -0.63
N LYS A 130 8.07 -5.90 -1.56
CA LYS A 130 7.74 -7.09 -2.36
C LYS A 130 8.53 -7.20 -3.65
N TYR A 131 8.79 -6.07 -4.30
CA TYR A 131 9.26 -6.03 -5.68
C TYR A 131 10.66 -5.42 -5.84
N ALA A 132 11.23 -4.81 -4.81
CA ALA A 132 12.60 -4.33 -4.89
C ALA A 132 13.60 -5.49 -4.97
N GLN A 133 14.67 -5.29 -5.75
CA GLN A 133 15.79 -6.21 -5.84
C GLN A 133 16.47 -6.33 -4.48
N PRO A 134 16.59 -7.54 -3.89
CA PRO A 134 17.30 -7.73 -2.63
C PRO A 134 18.76 -7.24 -2.71
N ASN A 135 19.32 -6.87 -1.56
CA ASN A 135 20.68 -6.35 -1.43
C ASN A 135 20.92 -5.02 -2.18
N THR A 136 19.88 -4.22 -2.38
CA THR A 136 19.98 -2.90 -3.00
C THR A 136 19.55 -1.79 -2.06
N ARG A 137 19.59 -0.55 -2.55
CA ARG A 137 19.15 0.63 -1.81
C ARG A 137 17.78 1.09 -2.24
N VAL A 138 17.01 1.56 -1.25
CA VAL A 138 15.75 2.29 -1.46
C VAL A 138 16.02 3.75 -1.13
N TYR A 139 15.93 4.63 -2.11
CA TYR A 139 16.12 6.06 -1.92
C TYR A 139 14.78 6.74 -1.72
N ILE A 140 14.66 7.49 -0.64
CA ILE A 140 13.46 8.26 -0.32
C ILE A 140 13.90 9.70 -0.09
N ASP A 141 13.36 10.62 -0.89
CA ASP A 141 13.62 12.04 -0.73
C ASP A 141 12.33 12.76 -0.36
N ALA A 142 12.38 13.60 0.66
CA ALA A 142 11.28 14.48 1.06
C ALA A 142 11.79 15.92 1.07
N LYS A 143 11.22 16.77 0.22
CA LYS A 143 11.70 18.14 0.02
C LYS A 143 10.57 19.11 -0.30
N ARG A 144 10.85 20.38 -0.06
CA ARG A 144 10.03 21.49 -0.54
C ARG A 144 10.43 21.82 -1.99
N ASN A 145 9.44 21.94 -2.87
CA ASN A 145 9.61 22.40 -4.23
C ASN A 145 8.65 23.57 -4.51
N GLY A 146 9.11 24.79 -4.31
CA GLY A 146 8.27 25.98 -4.37
C GLY A 146 7.13 25.95 -3.36
N LYS A 147 5.89 25.90 -3.83
CA LYS A 147 4.67 25.80 -3.01
C LYS A 147 4.18 24.35 -2.80
N MET A 148 4.99 23.37 -3.18
CA MET A 148 4.64 21.96 -3.09
C MET A 148 5.58 21.22 -2.13
N ALA A 149 5.03 20.30 -1.36
CA ALA A 149 5.78 19.23 -0.72
C ALA A 149 5.94 18.11 -1.74
N GLU A 150 7.15 17.60 -1.93
CA GLU A 150 7.48 16.53 -2.85
C GLU A 150 8.15 15.39 -2.09
N ILE A 151 7.59 14.17 -2.22
CA ILE A 151 8.18 12.96 -1.69
C ILE A 151 8.39 11.98 -2.85
N SER A 152 9.61 11.46 -2.99
CA SER A 152 9.91 10.46 -4.00
C SER A 152 10.46 9.19 -3.38
N PHE A 153 10.04 8.04 -3.92
CA PHE A 153 10.52 6.71 -3.56
C PHE A 153 11.15 6.09 -4.80
N ARG A 154 12.36 5.56 -4.70
CA ARG A 154 13.09 4.95 -5.81
C ARG A 154 13.73 3.66 -5.37
N ASN A 155 13.53 2.60 -6.16
CA ASN A 155 14.16 1.29 -5.96
C ASN A 155 14.43 0.62 -7.31
N ILE A 156 15.33 -0.34 -7.31
CA ILE A 156 15.52 -1.25 -8.44
C ILE A 156 14.52 -2.39 -8.29
N SER A 157 13.80 -2.71 -9.37
CA SER A 157 12.89 -3.86 -9.41
C SER A 157 13.69 -5.17 -9.55
N LYS A 158 13.23 -6.23 -8.86
CA LYS A 158 13.81 -7.57 -9.02
C LYS A 158 13.45 -8.23 -10.35
N ASP A 159 12.32 -7.83 -10.94
CA ASP A 159 11.84 -8.33 -12.21
C ASP A 159 11.85 -7.21 -13.25
N PRO A 160 12.09 -7.52 -14.55
CA PRO A 160 12.00 -6.51 -15.61
C PRO A 160 10.63 -5.86 -15.67
N LEU A 161 10.61 -4.54 -15.77
CA LEU A 161 9.39 -3.75 -15.88
C LEU A 161 9.09 -3.44 -17.36
N ASN A 162 8.41 -4.37 -18.04
CA ASN A 162 7.98 -4.22 -19.44
C ASN A 162 6.57 -3.57 -19.55
N ILE A 163 6.27 -2.63 -18.66
CA ILE A 163 4.97 -1.99 -18.51
C ILE A 163 5.18 -0.50 -18.24
N SER A 164 4.29 0.35 -18.73
CA SER A 164 4.34 1.78 -18.43
C SER A 164 3.87 2.08 -17.01
N GLY A 165 4.28 3.25 -16.46
CA GLY A 165 3.80 3.71 -15.16
C GLY A 165 2.29 3.90 -15.11
N ASP A 166 1.67 4.35 -16.21
CA ASP A 166 0.22 4.54 -16.31
C ASP A 166 -0.52 3.20 -16.29
N GLU A 167 -0.02 2.19 -17.01
CA GLU A 167 -0.57 0.84 -16.98
C GLU A 167 -0.47 0.21 -15.58
N LEU A 168 0.65 0.42 -14.86
CA LEU A 168 0.79 -0.08 -13.47
C LEU A 168 -0.19 0.57 -12.49
N MET A 169 -0.69 1.76 -12.81
CA MET A 169 -1.70 2.45 -12.00
C MET A 169 -3.13 2.00 -12.31
N GLU A 170 -3.35 1.27 -13.38
CA GLU A 170 -4.64 0.65 -13.65
C GLU A 170 -4.98 -0.41 -12.60
N ARG A 171 -6.28 -0.64 -12.39
CA ARG A 171 -6.74 -1.59 -11.37
C ARG A 171 -6.47 -3.02 -11.81
N PHE A 172 -6.06 -3.84 -10.84
CA PHE A 172 -5.78 -5.27 -11.04
C PHE A 172 -4.63 -5.56 -12.00
N VAL A 173 -3.87 -4.54 -12.44
CA VAL A 173 -2.69 -4.76 -13.26
C VAL A 173 -1.55 -5.27 -12.39
N ARG A 174 -0.93 -6.33 -12.83
CA ARG A 174 0.26 -6.95 -12.24
C ARG A 174 1.23 -7.23 -13.37
N GLY A 175 2.49 -6.91 -13.17
CA GLY A 175 3.54 -7.32 -14.11
C GLY A 175 3.51 -8.83 -14.35
N ASP A 176 3.85 -9.30 -15.54
CA ASP A 176 3.71 -10.72 -15.93
C ASP A 176 4.40 -11.68 -14.95
N SER A 177 5.55 -11.33 -14.41
CA SER A 177 6.30 -12.10 -13.42
C SER A 177 5.68 -12.08 -12.02
N SER A 178 4.87 -11.09 -11.69
CA SER A 178 4.30 -10.88 -10.35
C SER A 178 2.98 -11.64 -10.10
N ARG A 179 2.49 -12.41 -11.06
CA ARG A 179 1.22 -13.18 -10.94
C ARG A 179 1.24 -14.18 -9.79
N ASN A 180 2.42 -14.70 -9.43
CA ASN A 180 2.62 -15.66 -8.35
C ASN A 180 2.96 -15.00 -6.99
N THR A 181 3.16 -13.67 -6.92
CA THR A 181 3.42 -12.98 -5.67
C THR A 181 2.12 -12.59 -4.95
N GLU A 182 2.14 -12.55 -3.62
CA GLU A 182 0.99 -12.14 -2.82
C GLU A 182 0.67 -10.65 -3.03
N GLY A 183 -0.57 -10.34 -3.45
CA GLY A 183 -1.03 -8.96 -3.57
C GLY A 183 -2.33 -8.87 -4.38
N SER A 184 -3.11 -7.80 -4.18
CA SER A 184 -4.36 -7.52 -4.89
C SER A 184 -4.14 -6.89 -6.27
N GLY A 185 -2.97 -6.31 -6.53
CA GLY A 185 -2.75 -5.43 -7.69
C GLY A 185 -3.47 -4.07 -7.58
N LEU A 186 -4.02 -3.76 -6.41
CA LEU A 186 -4.79 -2.53 -6.17
C LEU A 186 -4.03 -1.46 -5.39
N GLY A 187 -2.89 -1.81 -4.75
CA GLY A 187 -2.22 -0.92 -3.81
C GLY A 187 -1.82 0.44 -4.42
N LEU A 188 -1.23 0.45 -5.61
CA LEU A 188 -0.82 1.70 -6.29
C LEU A 188 -2.02 2.50 -6.78
N SER A 189 -3.07 1.87 -7.28
CA SER A 189 -4.31 2.57 -7.69
C SER A 189 -5.07 3.15 -6.49
N ILE A 190 -5.06 2.48 -5.33
CA ILE A 190 -5.58 3.00 -4.07
C ILE A 190 -4.74 4.20 -3.61
N ALA A 191 -3.41 4.07 -3.61
CA ALA A 191 -2.52 5.16 -3.24
C ALA A 191 -2.75 6.40 -4.11
N LYS A 192 -2.88 6.23 -5.44
CA LYS A 192 -3.20 7.32 -6.37
C LYS A 192 -4.54 7.98 -6.01
N SER A 193 -5.61 7.20 -5.90
CA SER A 193 -6.94 7.73 -5.62
C SER A 193 -7.00 8.45 -4.26
N LEU A 194 -6.36 7.90 -3.21
CA LEU A 194 -6.29 8.55 -1.90
C LEU A 194 -5.44 9.83 -1.90
N THR A 195 -4.44 9.91 -2.76
CA THR A 195 -3.65 11.12 -2.95
C THR A 195 -4.48 12.21 -3.65
N GLU A 196 -5.19 11.85 -4.73
CA GLU A 196 -5.99 12.78 -5.54
C GLU A 196 -7.18 13.38 -4.78
N VAL A 197 -7.89 12.59 -3.96
CA VAL A 197 -9.01 13.12 -3.14
C VAL A 197 -8.55 14.12 -2.09
N GLN A 198 -7.25 14.16 -1.78
CA GLN A 198 -6.62 15.13 -0.89
C GLN A 198 -5.88 16.26 -1.64
N LYS A 199 -6.19 16.45 -2.92
CA LYS A 199 -5.58 17.47 -3.81
C LYS A 199 -4.09 17.29 -4.06
N GLY A 200 -3.54 16.12 -3.78
CA GLY A 200 -2.20 15.72 -4.14
C GLY A 200 -2.16 15.06 -5.53
N LYS A 201 -0.95 14.75 -5.99
CA LYS A 201 -0.69 14.01 -7.23
C LYS A 201 0.27 12.87 -6.95
N LEU A 202 0.02 11.69 -7.53
CA LEU A 202 0.90 10.54 -7.55
C LEU A 202 1.28 10.22 -8.99
N ASP A 203 2.57 10.21 -9.28
CA ASP A 203 3.13 9.84 -10.58
C ASP A 203 4.07 8.64 -10.42
N ILE A 204 4.08 7.74 -11.42
CA ILE A 204 4.99 6.60 -11.50
C ILE A 204 5.87 6.77 -12.74
N GLN A 205 7.17 6.62 -12.56
CA GLN A 205 8.15 6.61 -13.61
C GLN A 205 8.94 5.30 -13.59
N ILE A 206 9.13 4.72 -14.77
CA ILE A 206 9.89 3.49 -14.96
C ILE A 206 10.97 3.80 -15.99
N ASP A 207 12.22 3.46 -15.64
CA ASP A 207 13.38 3.58 -16.53
C ASP A 207 14.22 2.31 -16.39
N GLY A 208 14.03 1.38 -17.34
CA GLY A 208 14.56 0.03 -17.19
C GLY A 208 14.06 -0.64 -15.92
N ASP A 209 14.97 -1.03 -15.03
CA ASP A 209 14.63 -1.65 -13.74
C ASP A 209 14.40 -0.62 -12.62
N LEU A 210 14.61 0.66 -12.89
CA LEU A 210 14.36 1.72 -11.92
C LEU A 210 12.87 2.01 -11.84
N PHE A 211 12.32 1.78 -10.66
CA PHE A 211 10.94 2.14 -10.30
C PHE A 211 10.95 3.38 -9.42
N LYS A 212 10.21 4.41 -9.81
CA LYS A 212 10.08 5.65 -9.05
C LYS A 212 8.61 6.02 -8.87
N VAL A 213 8.23 6.27 -7.62
CA VAL A 213 6.94 6.90 -7.27
C VAL A 213 7.22 8.31 -6.78
N GLN A 214 6.46 9.28 -7.24
CA GLN A 214 6.54 10.66 -6.81
C GLN A 214 5.18 11.15 -6.32
N LEU A 215 5.15 11.66 -5.10
CA LEU A 215 4.00 12.29 -4.47
C LEU A 215 4.23 13.79 -4.39
N THR A 216 3.20 14.57 -4.72
CA THR A 216 3.22 16.03 -4.54
C THR A 216 1.94 16.49 -3.85
N PHE A 217 2.07 17.39 -2.87
CA PHE A 217 0.96 18.02 -2.17
C PHE A 217 1.17 19.52 -2.08
N PRO A 218 0.10 20.35 -2.21
CA PRO A 218 0.21 21.77 -1.90
C PRO A 218 0.60 21.97 -0.43
N LEU A 219 1.61 22.81 -0.19
CA LEU A 219 1.95 23.23 1.18
C LEU A 219 0.81 24.08 1.75
N SER A 220 0.47 23.86 3.01
CA SER A 220 -0.40 24.77 3.77
C SER A 220 0.41 25.99 4.20
N GLU A 221 -0.16 27.17 3.97
CA GLU A 221 0.39 28.44 4.46
C GLU A 221 0.30 28.51 5.99
#